data_4f378f1977e3d1ed472dae795cd39096
#
_entry.id   4f378f1977e3d1ed472dae795cd39096
#
_cell.length_a   1.000
_cell.length_b   1.000
_cell.length_c   1.000
_cell.angle_alpha   90.00
_cell.angle_beta   90.00
_cell.angle_gamma   90.00
#
_symmetry.space_group_name_H-M   'P 1'
#
loop_
_entity.id
_entity.type
_entity.pdbx_description
1 polymer ?
#
loop_
_entity_poly.entity_id
_entity_poly.type
_entity_poly.pdbx_seq_one_letter_code
_entity_poly.pdbx_strand_id
1 'polypeptide(L)'
;MPLCKTYYVNAETGRDSFDGLSEATAFASLRAVNRLTLQPGDRVRLACGSVFAGQYLHLTCCGSKDAPIVVGAYGDGPAPRIDADGQGIWYQDYGCPLDSPTHVYRGYVSSAVLLYDAAYVTVQGLEITNHSGAILGESYSQPDKMERTGVAVVAKDKGTCRGITLRDLAIHDVNGNVYDKHMNNGGIYMTALSPADEAATGPARFADVLVEGCYLYRVSRWGLAVGYTYAHAHFQGA
;
A
#
# COMPACT_ATOMS: atom_id res chain seq x y z
N MET A 1 26.77 -4.72 -12.53
CA MET A 1 25.52 -4.58 -11.75
C MET A 1 25.17 -3.11 -11.73
N PRO A 2 23.93 -2.70 -11.97
CA PRO A 2 23.55 -1.31 -11.74
C PRO A 2 23.82 -0.96 -10.27
N LEU A 3 24.34 0.22 -10.02
CA LEU A 3 24.59 0.72 -8.67
C LEU A 3 23.22 0.94 -8.01
N CYS A 4 22.97 0.26 -6.89
CA CYS A 4 21.77 0.48 -6.09
C CYS A 4 21.75 1.94 -5.60
N LYS A 5 20.62 2.60 -5.74
CA LYS A 5 20.44 3.99 -5.33
C LYS A 5 19.71 4.07 -3.99
N THR A 6 20.04 5.09 -3.24
CA THR A 6 19.26 5.47 -2.06
C THR A 6 18.65 6.84 -2.33
N TYR A 7 17.31 6.91 -2.27
CA TYR A 7 16.55 8.15 -2.40
C TYR A 7 16.10 8.62 -1.04
N TYR A 8 16.34 9.88 -0.75
CA TYR A 8 15.99 10.54 0.50
C TYR A 8 14.78 11.45 0.29
N VAL A 9 13.88 11.46 1.26
CA VAL A 9 12.68 12.29 1.26
C VAL A 9 12.55 12.96 2.62
N ASN A 10 12.42 14.28 2.63
CA ASN A 10 12.25 15.08 3.83
C ASN A 10 11.18 16.14 3.59
N ALA A 11 10.04 16.03 4.27
CA ALA A 11 8.90 16.91 4.07
C ALA A 11 9.17 18.36 4.48
N GLU A 12 10.15 18.62 5.35
CA GLU A 12 10.43 19.95 5.88
C GLU A 12 11.50 20.68 5.06
N THR A 13 12.59 20.00 4.72
CA THR A 13 13.76 20.63 4.11
C THR A 13 14.00 20.22 2.65
N GLY A 14 13.32 19.18 2.18
CA GLY A 14 13.46 18.65 0.84
C GLY A 14 12.87 19.56 -0.24
N ARG A 15 13.19 19.26 -1.49
CA ARG A 15 12.59 19.89 -2.67
C ARG A 15 12.47 18.88 -3.81
N ASP A 16 11.32 18.85 -4.48
CA ASP A 16 11.10 17.92 -5.60
C ASP A 16 11.86 18.27 -6.87
N SER A 17 12.55 19.40 -6.87
CA SER A 17 13.50 19.79 -7.94
C SER A 17 14.91 19.22 -7.72
N PHE A 18 15.17 18.62 -6.59
CA PHE A 18 16.42 17.94 -6.29
C PHE A 18 16.45 16.52 -6.88
N ASP A 19 17.58 15.84 -6.80
CA ASP A 19 17.76 14.48 -7.31
C ASP A 19 17.39 13.36 -6.31
N GLY A 20 17.23 13.73 -5.03
CA GLY A 20 16.91 12.80 -3.95
C GLY A 20 18.06 11.88 -3.54
N LEU A 21 19.27 12.03 -4.08
CA LEU A 21 20.36 11.06 -3.89
C LEU A 21 21.21 11.26 -2.63
N SER A 22 20.93 12.29 -1.86
CA SER A 22 21.53 12.55 -0.55
C SER A 22 20.52 13.21 0.38
N GLU A 23 20.82 13.23 1.69
CA GLU A 23 19.99 13.94 2.67
C GLU A 23 19.92 15.45 2.36
N ALA A 24 21.00 16.04 1.87
CA ALA A 24 21.07 17.46 1.50
C ALA A 24 20.27 17.78 0.23
N THR A 25 20.06 16.80 -0.63
CA THR A 25 19.29 16.94 -1.88
C THR A 25 18.01 16.09 -1.86
N ALA A 26 17.43 15.88 -0.66
CA ALA A 26 16.21 15.09 -0.48
C ALA A 26 15.02 15.67 -1.27
N PHE A 27 14.14 14.80 -1.73
CA PHE A 27 12.83 15.21 -2.24
C PHE A 27 11.96 15.75 -1.10
N ALA A 28 10.99 16.61 -1.42
CA ALA A 28 10.02 17.11 -0.46
C ALA A 28 8.80 16.20 -0.31
N SER A 29 8.47 15.40 -1.33
CA SER A 29 7.20 14.70 -1.38
C SER A 29 7.30 13.25 -1.81
N LEU A 30 6.31 12.45 -1.39
CA LEU A 30 6.11 11.09 -1.89
C LEU A 30 5.72 11.05 -3.37
N ARG A 31 5.18 12.15 -3.89
CA ARG A 31 4.89 12.30 -5.32
C ARG A 31 6.16 12.17 -6.18
N ALA A 32 7.30 12.66 -5.69
CA ALA A 32 8.58 12.46 -6.38
C ALA A 32 8.96 10.98 -6.41
N VAL A 33 8.77 10.27 -5.28
CA VAL A 33 9.03 8.82 -5.18
C VAL A 33 8.11 8.01 -6.10
N ASN A 34 6.82 8.33 -6.15
CA ASN A 34 5.84 7.63 -7.00
C ASN A 34 6.16 7.72 -8.51
N ARG A 35 7.05 8.62 -8.92
CA ARG A 35 7.51 8.76 -10.31
C ARG A 35 8.80 8.02 -10.62
N LEU A 36 9.46 7.47 -9.60
CA LEU A 36 10.70 6.74 -9.79
C LEU A 36 10.45 5.35 -10.38
N THR A 37 11.33 4.93 -11.24
CA THR A 37 11.45 3.53 -11.64
C THR A 37 12.51 2.87 -10.77
N LEU A 38 12.07 2.37 -9.61
CA LEU A 38 12.96 1.72 -8.65
C LEU A 38 13.49 0.40 -9.22
N GLN A 39 14.77 0.17 -9.01
CA GLN A 39 15.49 -1.02 -9.46
C GLN A 39 15.78 -1.95 -8.27
N PRO A 40 16.06 -3.25 -8.51
CA PRO A 40 16.47 -4.15 -7.45
C PRO A 40 17.63 -3.59 -6.61
N GLY A 41 17.44 -3.57 -5.29
CA GLY A 41 18.38 -3.04 -4.32
C GLY A 41 18.24 -1.55 -4.00
N ASP A 42 17.41 -0.82 -4.73
CA ASP A 42 17.15 0.59 -4.42
C ASP A 42 16.48 0.76 -3.05
N ARG A 43 16.73 1.90 -2.44
CA ARG A 43 16.18 2.26 -1.14
C ARG A 43 15.49 3.62 -1.21
N VAL A 44 14.37 3.74 -0.53
CA VAL A 44 13.68 5.01 -0.26
C VAL A 44 13.73 5.26 1.24
N ARG A 45 14.28 6.39 1.64
CA ARG A 45 14.48 6.77 3.02
C ARG A 45 13.68 8.03 3.34
N LEU A 46 12.72 7.90 4.26
CA LEU A 46 11.88 9.00 4.73
C LEU A 46 12.48 9.55 6.02
N ALA A 47 12.64 10.87 6.12
CA ALA A 47 13.22 11.51 7.30
C ALA A 47 12.32 11.31 8.52
N CYS A 48 12.89 10.86 9.65
CA CYS A 48 12.20 10.85 10.94
C CYS A 48 11.64 12.24 11.26
N GLY A 49 10.48 12.30 11.88
CA GLY A 49 9.75 13.55 12.16
C GLY A 49 8.94 14.11 11.00
N SER A 50 9.20 13.69 9.75
CA SER A 50 8.42 14.16 8.60
C SER A 50 6.97 13.68 8.66
N VAL A 51 6.04 14.58 8.30
CA VAL A 51 4.63 14.26 8.08
C VAL A 51 4.26 14.57 6.62
N PHE A 52 3.92 13.54 5.88
CA PHE A 52 3.51 13.63 4.48
C PHE A 52 1.98 13.75 4.39
N ALA A 53 1.45 14.92 4.80
CA ALA A 53 0.02 15.17 4.88
C ALA A 53 -0.62 15.28 3.48
N GLY A 54 -1.76 14.60 3.28
CA GLY A 54 -2.45 14.52 1.99
C GLY A 54 -1.66 13.76 0.92
N GLN A 55 -0.68 12.92 1.33
CA GLN A 55 0.20 12.22 0.42
C GLN A 55 0.13 10.70 0.61
N TYR A 56 0.49 9.97 -0.42
CA TYR A 56 0.44 8.52 -0.49
C TYR A 56 1.67 7.96 -1.20
N LEU A 57 1.96 6.69 -0.96
CA LEU A 57 3.05 5.97 -1.60
C LEU A 57 2.49 4.79 -2.40
N HIS A 58 2.53 4.88 -3.71
CA HIS A 58 2.07 3.84 -4.63
C HIS A 58 3.24 3.30 -5.46
N LEU A 59 3.54 2.02 -5.30
CA LEU A 59 4.68 1.37 -5.92
C LEU A 59 4.24 0.18 -6.78
N THR A 60 4.76 0.14 -8.01
CA THR A 60 4.67 -0.99 -8.94
C THR A 60 6.08 -1.44 -9.31
N CYS A 61 6.86 -1.87 -8.34
CA CYS A 61 8.28 -2.15 -8.51
C CYS A 61 8.63 -3.58 -8.10
N CYS A 62 9.67 -4.11 -8.69
CA CYS A 62 10.16 -5.44 -8.38
C CYS A 62 11.64 -5.40 -8.03
N GLY A 63 11.95 -5.75 -6.78
CA GLY A 63 13.29 -6.09 -6.36
C GLY A 63 13.66 -7.51 -6.80
N SER A 64 14.66 -8.08 -6.16
CA SER A 64 15.00 -9.48 -6.26
C SER A 64 15.24 -10.07 -4.88
N LYS A 65 15.31 -11.40 -4.78
CA LYS A 65 15.56 -12.09 -3.51
C LYS A 65 16.83 -11.58 -2.81
N ASP A 66 17.89 -11.35 -3.59
CA ASP A 66 19.20 -10.93 -3.07
C ASP A 66 19.37 -9.40 -3.04
N ALA A 67 18.45 -8.66 -3.66
CA ALA A 67 18.44 -7.21 -3.73
C ALA A 67 16.99 -6.66 -3.63
N PRO A 68 16.32 -6.78 -2.46
CA PRO A 68 14.99 -6.25 -2.28
C PRO A 68 15.00 -4.70 -2.34
N ILE A 69 13.88 -4.13 -2.77
CA ILE A 69 13.65 -2.70 -2.64
C ILE A 69 13.18 -2.43 -1.21
N VAL A 70 13.74 -1.42 -0.57
CA VAL A 70 13.44 -1.11 0.83
C VAL A 70 12.94 0.32 0.97
N VAL A 71 11.75 0.48 1.51
CA VAL A 71 11.22 1.76 1.99
C VAL A 71 11.29 1.79 3.50
N GLY A 72 11.88 2.83 4.09
CA GLY A 72 12.00 2.94 5.55
C GLY A 72 12.45 4.31 6.01
N ALA A 73 12.61 4.46 7.31
CA ALA A 73 13.02 5.71 7.94
C ALA A 73 14.53 5.95 7.90
N TYR A 74 14.96 7.20 8.07
CA TYR A 74 16.32 7.59 8.40
C TYR A 74 16.33 8.78 9.37
N GLY A 75 17.49 8.98 10.02
CA GLY A 75 17.66 10.00 11.03
C GLY A 75 17.07 9.60 12.39
N ASP A 76 17.13 10.50 13.33
CA ASP A 76 16.62 10.32 14.69
C ASP A 76 15.27 11.02 14.86
N GLY A 77 14.43 10.50 15.74
CA GLY A 77 13.14 11.08 16.08
C GLY A 77 11.96 10.16 15.85
N PRO A 78 10.72 10.70 15.86
CA PRO A 78 9.51 9.93 15.59
C PRO A 78 9.54 9.31 14.18
N ALA A 79 8.90 8.15 14.03
CA ALA A 79 8.73 7.53 12.72
C ALA A 79 8.09 8.51 11.72
N PRO A 80 8.56 8.55 10.47
CA PRO A 80 7.93 9.39 9.45
C PRO A 80 6.51 8.92 9.19
N ARG A 81 5.57 9.87 9.10
CA ARG A 81 4.16 9.57 8.92
C ARG A 81 3.69 9.83 7.50
N ILE A 82 3.09 8.82 6.88
CA ILE A 82 2.29 8.96 5.66
C ILE A 82 0.83 9.15 6.10
N ASP A 83 0.31 10.33 5.90
CA ASP A 83 -1.07 10.69 6.21
C ASP A 83 -1.82 10.96 4.90
N ALA A 84 -2.52 9.94 4.39
CA ALA A 84 -3.10 10.04 3.06
C ALA A 84 -4.34 10.94 3.00
N ASP A 85 -5.06 11.14 4.09
CA ASP A 85 -6.28 11.97 4.15
C ASP A 85 -7.27 11.64 3.01
N GLY A 86 -7.51 10.36 2.77
CA GLY A 86 -8.39 9.89 1.69
C GLY A 86 -7.82 10.00 0.27
N GLN A 87 -6.60 10.48 0.11
CA GLN A 87 -5.89 10.48 -1.17
C GLN A 87 -5.37 9.08 -1.51
N GLY A 88 -4.59 8.95 -2.58
CA GLY A 88 -4.11 7.64 -3.02
C GLY A 88 -5.23 6.79 -3.60
N ILE A 89 -6.07 7.41 -4.43
CA ILE A 89 -7.24 6.78 -5.04
C ILE A 89 -6.80 5.91 -6.21
N TRP A 90 -7.30 4.67 -6.25
CA TRP A 90 -7.11 3.75 -7.36
C TRP A 90 -8.38 2.93 -7.59
N TYR A 91 -8.50 2.30 -8.76
CA TYR A 91 -9.66 1.51 -9.13
C TYR A 91 -9.40 0.03 -8.88
N GLN A 92 -10.15 -0.55 -7.95
CA GLN A 92 -10.14 -1.98 -7.68
C GLN A 92 -11.23 -2.65 -8.51
N ASP A 93 -10.87 -3.73 -9.22
CA ASP A 93 -11.84 -4.54 -9.98
C ASP A 93 -11.42 -6.02 -9.90
N TYR A 94 -12.28 -6.85 -9.35
CA TYR A 94 -12.06 -8.29 -9.32
C TYR A 94 -12.25 -8.96 -10.69
N GLY A 95 -12.77 -8.24 -11.68
CA GLY A 95 -13.03 -8.73 -13.04
C GLY A 95 -14.36 -9.46 -13.20
N CYS A 96 -14.95 -9.94 -12.12
CA CYS A 96 -16.26 -10.60 -12.13
C CYS A 96 -17.00 -10.38 -10.81
N PRO A 97 -18.33 -10.51 -10.78
CA PRO A 97 -19.10 -10.55 -9.54
C PRO A 97 -18.59 -11.66 -8.62
N LEU A 98 -18.60 -11.39 -7.32
CA LEU A 98 -18.21 -12.33 -6.28
C LEU A 98 -19.33 -13.32 -5.95
N ASP A 99 -19.35 -13.82 -4.72
CA ASP A 99 -20.28 -14.84 -4.22
C ASP A 99 -21.72 -14.38 -4.04
N SER A 100 -21.99 -13.07 -4.14
CA SER A 100 -23.34 -12.51 -4.01
C SER A 100 -23.52 -11.31 -4.93
N PRO A 101 -24.68 -11.15 -5.56
CA PRO A 101 -24.97 -10.01 -6.41
C PRO A 101 -25.03 -8.66 -5.66
N THR A 102 -25.13 -8.71 -4.33
CA THR A 102 -25.13 -7.51 -3.49
C THR A 102 -23.71 -7.09 -3.05
N HIS A 103 -22.71 -7.91 -3.32
CA HIS A 103 -21.33 -7.60 -2.95
C HIS A 103 -20.70 -6.69 -3.99
N VAL A 104 -20.16 -5.57 -3.53
CA VAL A 104 -19.38 -4.67 -4.38
C VAL A 104 -18.09 -5.39 -4.77
N TYR A 105 -17.81 -5.46 -6.06
CA TYR A 105 -16.65 -6.15 -6.60
C TYR A 105 -15.73 -5.23 -7.42
N ARG A 106 -16.12 -3.99 -7.62
CA ARG A 106 -15.32 -2.97 -8.30
C ARG A 106 -15.70 -1.57 -7.84
N GLY A 107 -14.74 -0.69 -7.81
CA GLY A 107 -14.94 0.71 -7.42
C GLY A 107 -13.65 1.41 -7.08
N TYR A 108 -13.74 2.70 -6.81
CA TYR A 108 -12.61 3.48 -6.33
C TYR A 108 -12.39 3.27 -4.85
N VAL A 109 -11.12 3.04 -4.48
CA VAL A 109 -10.65 2.87 -3.11
C VAL A 109 -9.44 3.76 -2.87
N SER A 110 -9.16 4.09 -1.62
CA SER A 110 -8.00 4.89 -1.23
C SER A 110 -7.03 4.03 -0.42
N SER A 111 -5.73 4.12 -0.72
CA SER A 111 -4.68 3.44 0.03
C SER A 111 -3.53 4.39 0.32
N ALA A 112 -3.14 4.52 1.60
CA ALA A 112 -2.00 5.36 1.96
C ALA A 112 -0.69 4.79 1.40
N VAL A 113 -0.53 3.47 1.48
CA VAL A 113 0.53 2.72 0.81
C VAL A 113 -0.11 1.66 -0.08
N LEU A 114 0.29 1.61 -1.34
CA LEU A 114 -0.13 0.59 -2.30
C LEU A 114 1.10 -0.09 -2.90
N LEU A 115 1.16 -1.40 -2.76
CA LEU A 115 2.09 -2.28 -3.46
C LEU A 115 1.30 -3.04 -4.52
N TYR A 116 1.36 -2.59 -5.78
CA TYR A 116 0.59 -3.15 -6.88
C TYR A 116 1.51 -3.95 -7.80
N ASP A 117 1.25 -5.24 -7.97
CA ASP A 117 2.11 -6.15 -8.73
C ASP A 117 3.59 -6.06 -8.32
N ALA A 118 3.83 -5.80 -7.03
CA ALA A 118 5.16 -5.65 -6.48
C ALA A 118 5.75 -6.99 -6.05
N ALA A 119 7.08 -7.10 -6.12
CA ALA A 119 7.79 -8.27 -5.64
C ALA A 119 9.12 -7.87 -4.97
N TYR A 120 9.50 -8.59 -3.90
CA TYR A 120 10.71 -8.34 -3.12
C TYR A 120 10.83 -6.89 -2.69
N VAL A 121 9.77 -6.44 -2.00
CA VAL A 121 9.65 -5.07 -1.44
C VAL A 121 9.48 -5.17 0.06
N THR A 122 10.25 -4.39 0.79
CA THR A 122 10.11 -4.20 2.24
C THR A 122 9.64 -2.78 2.52
N VAL A 123 8.57 -2.63 3.30
CA VAL A 123 8.13 -1.35 3.88
C VAL A 123 8.24 -1.46 5.39
N GLN A 124 9.01 -0.57 6.03
CA GLN A 124 9.32 -0.70 7.44
C GLN A 124 9.49 0.63 8.19
N GLY A 125 9.19 0.61 9.50
CA GLY A 125 9.49 1.71 10.42
C GLY A 125 8.74 3.00 10.10
N LEU A 126 7.49 2.91 9.67
CA LEU A 126 6.65 4.04 9.28
C LEU A 126 5.38 4.10 10.14
N GLU A 127 4.88 5.30 10.34
CA GLU A 127 3.52 5.58 10.80
C GLU A 127 2.63 5.84 9.58
N ILE A 128 1.43 5.24 9.54
CA ILE A 128 0.54 5.29 8.38
C ILE A 128 -0.88 5.58 8.85
N THR A 129 -1.49 6.63 8.31
CA THR A 129 -2.87 7.02 8.56
C THR A 129 -3.60 7.25 7.24
N ASN A 130 -4.91 7.02 7.22
CA ASN A 130 -5.73 7.28 6.04
C ASN A 130 -7.17 7.57 6.47
N HIS A 131 -7.40 8.77 6.94
CA HIS A 131 -8.74 9.24 7.30
C HIS A 131 -9.11 10.44 6.44
N SER A 132 -10.39 10.71 6.33
CA SER A 132 -10.89 11.94 5.70
C SER A 132 -12.02 12.49 6.56
N GLY A 133 -11.78 13.64 7.14
CA GLY A 133 -12.72 14.52 7.82
C GLY A 133 -13.38 13.99 9.08
N ALA A 134 -13.87 12.76 9.11
CA ALA A 134 -14.59 12.20 10.25
C ALA A 134 -13.63 11.54 11.25
N ILE A 135 -13.75 11.92 12.49
CA ILE A 135 -13.08 11.27 13.62
C ILE A 135 -13.63 9.84 13.79
N LEU A 136 -12.77 8.91 14.18
CA LEU A 136 -13.17 7.57 14.57
C LEU A 136 -14.25 7.59 15.65
N GLY A 137 -15.36 6.88 15.40
CA GLY A 137 -16.54 6.87 16.27
C GLY A 137 -17.70 7.72 15.74
N GLU A 138 -17.44 8.64 14.82
CA GLU A 138 -18.48 9.36 14.12
C GLU A 138 -18.80 8.64 12.80
N SER A 139 -19.85 7.86 12.78
CA SER A 139 -20.47 7.39 11.54
C SER A 139 -19.51 6.69 10.54
N TYR A 140 -18.89 5.59 10.95
CA TYR A 140 -18.35 4.60 10.00
C TYR A 140 -19.42 4.02 9.08
N SER A 141 -20.63 4.33 9.37
CA SER A 141 -21.83 3.72 8.83
C SER A 141 -22.41 4.44 7.62
N GLN A 142 -21.70 5.38 7.01
CA GLN A 142 -22.23 6.06 5.83
C GLN A 142 -21.88 5.27 4.57
N PRO A 143 -22.86 4.80 3.82
CA PRO A 143 -22.65 3.98 2.63
C PRO A 143 -21.94 4.72 1.48
N ASP A 144 -21.83 6.03 1.56
CA ASP A 144 -21.12 6.89 0.62
C ASP A 144 -19.63 7.09 0.95
N LYS A 145 -19.15 6.55 2.10
CA LYS A 145 -17.73 6.60 2.42
C LYS A 145 -16.93 5.69 1.51
N MET A 146 -15.87 6.24 0.95
CA MET A 146 -14.89 5.47 0.20
C MET A 146 -14.21 4.45 1.09
N GLU A 147 -13.94 3.28 0.53
CA GLU A 147 -13.09 2.27 1.14
C GLU A 147 -11.67 2.82 1.32
N ARG A 148 -11.07 2.62 2.51
CA ARG A 148 -9.72 3.11 2.81
C ARG A 148 -8.88 2.04 3.47
N THR A 149 -7.62 1.97 3.05
CA THR A 149 -6.60 1.13 3.71
C THR A 149 -5.41 1.95 4.14
N GLY A 150 -4.75 1.49 5.20
CA GLY A 150 -3.39 1.93 5.51
C GLY A 150 -2.43 1.37 4.45
N VAL A 151 -2.35 0.06 4.33
CA VAL A 151 -1.52 -0.63 3.32
C VAL A 151 -2.37 -1.58 2.50
N ALA A 152 -2.36 -1.41 1.18
CA ALA A 152 -2.91 -2.35 0.22
C ALA A 152 -1.78 -3.10 -0.50
N VAL A 153 -1.89 -4.43 -0.61
CA VAL A 153 -1.01 -5.27 -1.42
C VAL A 153 -1.86 -5.99 -2.46
N VAL A 154 -1.60 -5.71 -3.72
CA VAL A 154 -2.43 -6.17 -4.83
C VAL A 154 -1.60 -6.98 -5.81
N ALA A 155 -2.06 -8.19 -6.12
CA ALA A 155 -1.56 -9.01 -7.21
C ALA A 155 -2.57 -9.01 -8.35
N LYS A 156 -2.13 -8.76 -9.59
CA LYS A 156 -3.01 -8.78 -10.76
C LYS A 156 -2.31 -9.34 -12.00
N ASP A 157 -1.43 -8.57 -12.62
CA ASP A 157 -0.93 -8.86 -13.98
C ASP A 157 0.50 -9.41 -14.01
N LYS A 158 1.07 -9.79 -12.85
CA LYS A 158 2.43 -10.38 -12.75
C LYS A 158 2.47 -11.79 -12.16
N GLY A 159 1.33 -12.49 -12.15
CA GLY A 159 1.24 -13.83 -11.60
C GLY A 159 1.54 -13.86 -10.10
N THR A 160 2.67 -14.43 -9.67
CA THR A 160 3.00 -14.53 -8.25
C THR A 160 3.77 -13.32 -7.74
N CYS A 161 3.13 -12.46 -6.95
CA CYS A 161 3.78 -11.42 -6.15
C CYS A 161 4.41 -12.07 -4.90
N ARG A 162 5.73 -11.97 -4.75
CA ARG A 162 6.47 -12.65 -3.67
C ARG A 162 7.48 -11.78 -2.96
N GLY A 163 7.86 -12.20 -1.75
CA GLY A 163 8.90 -11.52 -0.97
C GLY A 163 8.46 -10.16 -0.46
N ILE A 164 7.16 -9.99 -0.15
CA ILE A 164 6.65 -8.75 0.44
C ILE A 164 6.86 -8.78 1.95
N THR A 165 7.52 -7.77 2.49
CA THR A 165 7.71 -7.62 3.94
C THR A 165 7.13 -6.30 4.41
N LEU A 166 6.21 -6.37 5.36
CA LEU A 166 5.68 -5.23 6.11
C LEU A 166 6.15 -5.37 7.56
N ARG A 167 7.00 -4.45 8.02
CA ARG A 167 7.68 -4.60 9.30
C ARG A 167 7.63 -3.32 10.11
N ASP A 168 7.39 -3.43 11.42
CA ASP A 168 7.48 -2.33 12.37
C ASP A 168 6.66 -1.10 11.93
N LEU A 169 5.43 -1.34 11.43
CA LEU A 169 4.51 -0.29 11.00
C LEU A 169 3.52 0.04 12.11
N ALA A 170 3.30 1.31 12.37
CA ALA A 170 2.17 1.81 13.16
C ALA A 170 1.07 2.27 12.22
N ILE A 171 -0.01 1.50 12.10
CA ILE A 171 -1.12 1.80 11.18
C ILE A 171 -2.35 2.12 12.00
N HIS A 172 -2.89 3.33 11.86
CA HIS A 172 -4.02 3.77 12.66
C HIS A 172 -4.81 4.90 11.99
N ASP A 173 -5.97 5.21 12.56
CA ASP A 173 -6.85 6.25 12.05
C ASP A 173 -7.15 6.04 10.55
N VAL A 174 -7.61 4.83 10.22
CA VAL A 174 -8.07 4.46 8.88
C VAL A 174 -9.58 4.30 8.91
N ASN A 175 -10.32 5.25 8.33
CA ASN A 175 -11.77 5.30 8.44
C ASN A 175 -12.52 5.08 7.12
N GLY A 176 -12.44 3.89 6.55
CA GLY A 176 -13.20 3.50 5.37
C GLY A 176 -14.65 3.08 5.66
N ASN A 177 -15.36 2.67 4.62
CA ASN A 177 -16.69 2.10 4.72
C ASN A 177 -16.63 0.73 5.43
N VAL A 178 -17.41 0.54 6.47
CA VAL A 178 -17.44 -0.71 7.25
C VAL A 178 -18.43 -1.76 6.74
N TYR A 179 -19.30 -1.39 5.83
CA TYR A 179 -20.35 -2.29 5.31
C TYR A 179 -19.86 -3.20 4.20
N ASP A 180 -18.93 -2.72 3.40
CA ASP A 180 -18.38 -3.50 2.31
C ASP A 180 -17.20 -4.34 2.77
N LYS A 181 -17.31 -5.66 2.66
CA LYS A 181 -16.28 -6.58 3.16
C LYS A 181 -15.30 -7.07 2.09
N HIS A 182 -15.52 -6.73 0.83
CA HIS A 182 -14.76 -7.29 -0.28
C HIS A 182 -13.75 -6.31 -0.87
N MET A 183 -14.00 -5.01 -0.72
CA MET A 183 -13.11 -3.97 -1.19
C MET A 183 -11.98 -3.70 -0.19
N ASN A 184 -10.89 -3.12 -0.65
CA ASN A 184 -9.74 -2.78 0.19
C ASN A 184 -10.14 -1.81 1.30
N ASN A 185 -10.17 -2.30 2.54
CA ASN A 185 -10.62 -1.55 3.71
C ASN A 185 -9.94 -2.05 4.98
N GLY A 186 -9.41 -1.15 5.78
CA GLY A 186 -8.78 -1.46 7.06
C GLY A 186 -7.30 -1.16 7.13
N GLY A 187 -6.60 -1.77 8.06
CA GLY A 187 -5.17 -1.52 8.29
C GLY A 187 -4.30 -2.05 7.16
N ILE A 188 -4.23 -3.35 7.00
CA ILE A 188 -3.51 -4.03 5.91
C ILE A 188 -4.51 -4.91 5.16
N TYR A 189 -4.58 -4.78 3.85
CA TYR A 189 -5.45 -5.60 3.01
C TYR A 189 -4.71 -6.13 1.80
N MET A 190 -4.72 -7.45 1.63
CA MET A 190 -4.10 -8.14 0.50
C MET A 190 -5.19 -8.74 -0.37
N THR A 191 -5.14 -8.51 -1.69
CA THR A 191 -6.12 -9.05 -2.62
C THR A 191 -5.51 -9.42 -3.96
N ALA A 192 -6.06 -10.46 -4.59
CA ALA A 192 -5.73 -10.86 -5.95
C ALA A 192 -6.88 -10.51 -6.88
N LEU A 193 -6.59 -9.73 -7.91
CA LEU A 193 -7.53 -9.29 -8.94
C LEU A 193 -7.37 -10.15 -10.20
N SER A 194 -8.40 -10.20 -11.04
CA SER A 194 -8.36 -10.95 -12.30
C SER A 194 -7.27 -10.39 -13.22
N PRO A 195 -6.29 -11.22 -13.65
CA PRO A 195 -5.31 -10.78 -14.62
C PRO A 195 -5.95 -10.43 -15.96
N ALA A 196 -5.35 -9.50 -16.68
CA ALA A 196 -5.77 -9.17 -18.04
C ALA A 196 -5.51 -10.34 -19.02
N ASP A 197 -4.44 -11.10 -18.79
CA ASP A 197 -4.06 -12.30 -19.54
C ASP A 197 -3.47 -13.36 -18.61
N GLU A 198 -4.34 -14.16 -18.00
CA GLU A 198 -3.93 -15.22 -17.08
C GLU A 198 -3.13 -16.33 -17.78
N ALA A 199 -3.36 -16.56 -19.08
CA ALA A 199 -2.61 -17.56 -19.82
C ALA A 199 -1.13 -17.15 -19.98
N ALA A 200 -0.85 -15.86 -20.11
CA ALA A 200 0.51 -15.34 -20.21
C ALA A 200 1.18 -15.16 -18.85
N THR A 201 0.45 -14.72 -17.83
CA THR A 201 1.05 -14.35 -16.51
C THR A 201 0.94 -15.43 -15.46
N GLY A 202 0.04 -16.39 -15.66
CA GLY A 202 -0.45 -17.28 -14.62
C GLY A 202 -1.41 -16.60 -13.65
N PRO A 203 -1.99 -17.33 -12.69
CA PRO A 203 -2.94 -16.79 -11.74
C PRO A 203 -2.30 -15.77 -10.80
N ALA A 204 -3.02 -14.69 -10.53
CA ALA A 204 -2.60 -13.68 -9.56
C ALA A 204 -2.64 -14.28 -8.14
N ARG A 205 -1.51 -14.26 -7.44
CA ARG A 205 -1.36 -14.84 -6.11
C ARG A 205 -0.17 -14.27 -5.35
N PHE A 206 -0.09 -14.61 -4.07
CA PHE A 206 1.02 -14.21 -3.20
C PHE A 206 1.86 -15.41 -2.77
N ALA A 207 3.14 -15.17 -2.53
CA ALA A 207 4.06 -16.12 -1.88
C ALA A 207 5.09 -15.35 -1.05
N ASP A 208 5.59 -15.97 0.03
CA ASP A 208 6.64 -15.41 0.87
C ASP A 208 6.28 -13.99 1.38
N VAL A 209 5.09 -13.83 1.97
CA VAL A 209 4.65 -12.57 2.58
C VAL A 209 4.89 -12.63 4.08
N LEU A 210 5.55 -11.61 4.61
CA LEU A 210 5.84 -11.45 6.04
C LEU A 210 5.23 -10.13 6.55
N VAL A 211 4.45 -10.23 7.61
CA VAL A 211 3.97 -9.08 8.40
C VAL A 211 4.43 -9.30 9.84
N GLU A 212 5.30 -8.44 10.34
CA GLU A 212 5.85 -8.58 11.69
C GLU A 212 6.06 -7.23 12.38
N GLY A 213 5.97 -7.21 13.71
CA GLY A 213 6.19 -6.01 14.51
C GLY A 213 5.21 -4.87 14.24
N CYS A 214 4.11 -5.13 13.53
CA CYS A 214 3.14 -4.10 13.17
C CYS A 214 2.12 -3.88 14.28
N TYR A 215 1.78 -2.62 14.53
CA TYR A 215 0.77 -2.20 15.48
C TYR A 215 -0.39 -1.54 14.74
N LEU A 216 -1.58 -2.15 14.82
CA LEU A 216 -2.78 -1.70 14.11
C LEU A 216 -3.88 -1.38 15.11
N TYR A 217 -4.39 -0.15 15.08
CA TYR A 217 -5.47 0.28 15.97
C TYR A 217 -6.30 1.39 15.33
N ARG A 218 -7.53 1.55 15.78
CA ARG A 218 -8.50 2.52 15.22
C ARG A 218 -8.56 2.44 13.68
N VAL A 219 -8.74 1.25 13.16
CA VAL A 219 -8.92 1.01 11.73
C VAL A 219 -10.33 0.52 11.44
N SER A 220 -10.88 0.93 10.31
CA SER A 220 -12.17 0.45 9.86
C SER A 220 -12.08 -1.05 9.52
N ARG A 221 -13.05 -1.81 9.93
CA ARG A 221 -13.34 -3.20 9.65
C ARG A 221 -12.22 -4.21 9.97
N TRP A 222 -11.11 -4.23 9.24
CA TRP A 222 -10.08 -5.25 9.37
C TRP A 222 -8.77 -4.67 9.88
N GLY A 223 -8.16 -5.28 10.89
CA GLY A 223 -6.77 -4.98 11.23
C GLY A 223 -5.84 -5.44 10.10
N LEU A 224 -5.86 -6.75 9.81
CA LEU A 224 -5.19 -7.37 8.68
C LEU A 224 -6.14 -8.35 8.01
N ALA A 225 -6.24 -8.29 6.69
CA ALA A 225 -6.99 -9.24 5.91
C ALA A 225 -6.20 -9.72 4.70
N VAL A 226 -6.24 -11.02 4.46
CA VAL A 226 -6.03 -11.59 3.14
C VAL A 226 -7.42 -11.76 2.58
N GLY A 227 -7.82 -10.82 1.74
CA GLY A 227 -9.21 -10.67 1.33
C GLY A 227 -9.62 -11.62 0.24
N TYR A 228 -10.77 -11.36 -0.32
CA TYR A 228 -11.29 -12.09 -1.45
C TYR A 228 -10.32 -12.04 -2.64
N THR A 229 -10.46 -13.01 -3.52
CA THR A 229 -9.72 -13.09 -4.77
C THR A 229 -10.73 -13.22 -5.91
N TYR A 230 -10.35 -12.80 -7.10
CA TYR A 230 -11.15 -12.99 -8.31
C TYR A 230 -11.54 -14.46 -8.53
N ALA A 231 -10.72 -15.38 -8.05
CA ALA A 231 -10.98 -16.82 -8.14
C ALA A 231 -12.08 -17.29 -7.17
N HIS A 232 -12.55 -16.44 -6.24
CA HIS A 232 -13.54 -16.85 -5.23
C HIS A 232 -14.83 -17.37 -5.86
N ALA A 233 -15.29 -16.77 -6.96
CA ALA A 233 -16.48 -17.23 -7.70
C ALA A 233 -16.31 -18.65 -8.29
N HIS A 234 -15.07 -19.08 -8.51
CA HIS A 234 -14.78 -20.40 -9.06
C HIS A 234 -14.76 -21.52 -8.01
N PHE A 235 -14.61 -21.18 -6.74
CA PHE A 235 -14.60 -22.18 -5.65
C PHE A 235 -16.01 -22.59 -5.19
N GLN A 236 -17.03 -21.86 -5.57
CA GLN A 236 -18.41 -22.18 -5.16
C GLN A 236 -19.12 -23.20 -6.06
N GLY A 237 -18.48 -23.67 -7.13
CA GLY A 237 -19.04 -24.64 -8.07
C GLY A 237 -18.34 -26.00 -8.10
N ALA A 238 -17.47 -26.29 -7.12
CA ALA A 238 -16.74 -27.56 -7.04
C ALA A 238 -17.31 -28.44 -5.90
#